data_b8cf8bf32ffd6663f0879d9a01cd2df9
#
_entry.id   b8cf8bf32ffd6663f0879d9a01cd2df9
#
_cell.length_a   1.000
_cell.length_b   1.000
_cell.length_c   1.000
_cell.angle_alpha   90.00
_cell.angle_beta   90.00
_cell.angle_gamma   90.00
#
_symmetry.space_group_name_H-M   'P 1'
#
loop_
_entity.id
_entity.type
_entity.pdbx_description
1 polymer ?
#
loop_
_entity_poly.entity_id
_entity_poly.type
_entity_poly.pdbx_seq_one_letter_code
_entity_poly.pdbx_strand_id
1 'polypeptide(L)'
;MGWVAFGPARDEDLDSRCAEIEAIYVASACWNRGIGTALIDAACAQLRREGYGTVVLWVLKDNTAARAFYGQLGFGHDGSAKQIEIGGTPLMEMRVVRELVV
;
A
#
# COMPACT_ATOMS: atom_id res chain seq x y z
N MET A 1 5.27 -10.07 14.82
CA MET A 1 3.94 -9.46 14.94
C MET A 1 3.86 -8.18 14.12
N GLY A 2 2.70 -7.89 13.57
CA GLY A 2 2.51 -6.73 12.75
C GLY A 2 1.06 -6.27 12.72
N TRP A 3 0.82 -5.13 12.05
CA TRP A 3 -0.54 -4.60 11.87
C TRP A 3 -0.59 -3.81 10.56
N VAL A 4 -1.80 -3.63 10.05
CA VAL A 4 -2.05 -2.83 8.85
C VAL A 4 -3.26 -1.93 9.10
N ALA A 5 -3.18 -0.68 8.64
CA ALA A 5 -4.28 0.28 8.68
C ALA A 5 -4.72 0.57 7.26
N PHE A 6 -6.02 0.51 7.01
CA PHE A 6 -6.58 0.73 5.68
C PHE A 6 -7.97 1.35 5.77
N GLY A 7 -8.43 1.93 4.67
CA GLY A 7 -9.73 2.56 4.59
C GLY A 7 -9.99 3.13 3.20
N PRO A 8 -10.99 4.02 3.03
CA PRO A 8 -11.25 4.65 1.75
C PRO A 8 -10.05 5.46 1.27
N ALA A 9 -9.79 5.46 -0.03
CA ALA A 9 -8.72 6.26 -0.60
C ALA A 9 -9.05 7.75 -0.46
N ARG A 10 -8.05 8.55 -0.15
CA ARG A 10 -8.19 9.99 0.08
C ARG A 10 -7.74 10.84 -1.10
N ASP A 11 -7.12 10.24 -2.09
CA ASP A 11 -6.64 10.96 -3.27
C ASP A 11 -7.81 11.43 -4.12
N GLU A 12 -7.79 12.69 -4.53
CA GLU A 12 -8.92 13.32 -5.25
C GLU A 12 -9.16 12.72 -6.64
N ASP A 13 -8.13 12.14 -7.26
CA ASP A 13 -8.25 11.53 -8.58
C ASP A 13 -8.81 10.11 -8.53
N LEU A 14 -9.11 9.58 -7.34
CA LEU A 14 -9.63 8.23 -7.17
C LEU A 14 -11.09 8.27 -6.77
N ASP A 15 -11.86 7.28 -7.23
CA ASP A 15 -13.29 7.22 -6.94
C ASP A 15 -13.57 6.47 -5.64
N SER A 16 -14.86 6.37 -5.29
CA SER A 16 -15.31 5.74 -4.05
C SER A 16 -15.10 4.23 -4.02
N ARG A 17 -14.74 3.61 -5.14
CA ARG A 17 -14.46 2.17 -5.21
C ARG A 17 -13.00 1.87 -4.89
N CYS A 18 -12.21 2.89 -4.65
CA CYS A 18 -10.79 2.75 -4.38
C CYS A 18 -10.52 2.87 -2.88
N ALA A 19 -9.78 1.93 -2.33
CA ALA A 19 -9.35 1.95 -0.94
C ALA A 19 -7.86 2.25 -0.88
N GLU A 20 -7.38 2.56 0.32
CA GLU A 20 -5.97 2.87 0.55
C GLU A 20 -5.45 2.09 1.75
N ILE A 21 -4.26 1.50 1.62
CA ILE A 21 -3.52 0.99 2.77
C ILE A 21 -2.67 2.15 3.26
N GLU A 22 -3.02 2.66 4.45
CA GLU A 22 -2.43 3.88 4.99
C GLU A 22 -1.12 3.62 5.71
N ALA A 23 -0.99 2.44 6.33
CA ALA A 23 0.21 2.08 7.06
C ALA A 23 0.28 0.57 7.22
N ILE A 24 1.49 0.06 7.24
CA ILE A 24 1.75 -1.33 7.58
C ILE A 24 2.98 -1.39 8.47
N TYR A 25 2.90 -2.18 9.52
CA TYR A 25 4.02 -2.39 10.42
C TYR A 25 4.25 -3.89 10.61
N VAL A 26 5.48 -4.30 10.48
CA VAL A 26 5.91 -5.67 10.78
C VAL A 26 7.16 -5.55 11.64
N ALA A 27 7.16 -6.21 12.79
CA ALA A 27 8.34 -6.21 13.65
C ALA A 27 9.54 -6.74 12.86
N SER A 28 10.70 -6.09 13.01
CA SER A 28 11.87 -6.42 12.19
C SER A 28 12.28 -7.90 12.30
N ALA A 29 12.07 -8.50 13.46
CA ALA A 29 12.36 -9.92 13.66
C ALA A 29 11.47 -10.86 12.86
N CYS A 30 10.36 -10.33 12.30
CA CYS A 30 9.36 -11.12 11.58
C CYS A 30 9.36 -10.84 10.07
N TRP A 31 10.25 -9.98 9.58
CA TRP A 31 10.21 -9.49 8.21
C TRP A 31 10.21 -10.61 7.16
N ASN A 32 11.02 -11.63 7.34
CA ASN A 32 11.20 -12.69 6.35
C ASN A 32 10.34 -13.92 6.64
N ARG A 33 9.23 -13.76 7.37
CA ARG A 33 8.35 -14.87 7.76
C ARG A 33 6.97 -14.81 7.12
N GLY A 34 6.78 -14.01 6.09
CA GLY A 34 5.50 -13.91 5.40
C GLY A 34 4.43 -13.14 6.14
N ILE A 35 4.75 -12.49 7.27
CA ILE A 35 3.75 -11.74 8.04
C ILE A 35 3.25 -10.54 7.27
N GLY A 36 4.15 -9.80 6.60
CA GLY A 36 3.75 -8.68 5.76
C GLY A 36 2.81 -9.09 4.64
N THR A 37 3.13 -10.19 3.98
CA THR A 37 2.28 -10.75 2.92
C THR A 37 0.90 -11.12 3.48
N ALA A 38 0.86 -11.81 4.62
CA ALA A 38 -0.40 -12.21 5.24
C ALA A 38 -1.25 -11.00 5.62
N LEU A 39 -0.64 -9.93 6.14
CA LEU A 39 -1.35 -8.70 6.49
C LEU A 39 -1.94 -8.02 5.26
N ILE A 40 -1.18 -7.91 4.19
CA ILE A 40 -1.66 -7.31 2.94
C ILE A 40 -2.79 -8.16 2.35
N ASP A 41 -2.64 -9.46 2.30
CA ASP A 41 -3.66 -10.35 1.75
C ASP A 41 -4.95 -10.29 2.58
N ALA A 42 -4.84 -10.25 3.91
CA ALA A 42 -6.00 -10.13 4.78
C ALA A 42 -6.71 -8.79 4.59
N ALA A 43 -5.95 -7.69 4.47
CA ALA A 43 -6.52 -6.38 4.24
C ALA A 43 -7.24 -6.33 2.88
N CYS A 44 -6.63 -6.87 1.83
CA CYS A 44 -7.24 -6.91 0.50
C CYS A 44 -8.51 -7.75 0.49
N ALA A 45 -8.52 -8.89 1.18
CA ALA A 45 -9.71 -9.72 1.29
C ALA A 45 -10.85 -8.99 1.99
N GLN A 46 -10.54 -8.27 3.07
CA GLN A 46 -11.53 -7.49 3.80
C GLN A 46 -12.08 -6.35 2.94
N LEU A 47 -11.22 -5.60 2.26
CA LEU A 47 -11.63 -4.51 1.40
C LEU A 47 -12.51 -5.00 0.25
N ARG A 48 -12.18 -6.14 -0.33
CA ARG A 48 -13.01 -6.74 -1.37
C ARG A 48 -14.41 -7.08 -0.84
N ARG A 49 -14.48 -7.63 0.36
CA ARG A 49 -15.79 -7.93 1.00
C ARG A 49 -16.59 -6.67 1.25
N GLU A 50 -15.92 -5.54 1.48
CA GLU A 50 -16.59 -4.25 1.69
C GLU A 50 -16.98 -3.55 0.38
N GLY A 51 -16.69 -4.16 -0.76
CA GLY A 51 -17.12 -3.65 -2.06
C GLY A 51 -16.10 -2.83 -2.81
N TYR A 52 -14.88 -2.68 -2.29
CA TYR A 52 -13.83 -1.97 -3.00
C TYR A 52 -13.30 -2.80 -4.18
N GLY A 53 -13.05 -2.14 -5.29
CA GLY A 53 -12.52 -2.79 -6.48
C GLY A 53 -11.02 -2.64 -6.68
N THR A 54 -10.41 -1.71 -5.98
CA THR A 54 -8.99 -1.36 -6.14
C THR A 54 -8.44 -0.90 -4.81
N VAL A 55 -7.17 -1.16 -4.57
CA VAL A 55 -6.47 -0.63 -3.39
C VAL A 55 -5.17 0.02 -3.82
N VAL A 56 -4.86 1.17 -3.23
CA VAL A 56 -3.62 1.91 -3.49
C VAL A 56 -2.81 2.02 -2.21
N LEU A 57 -1.51 2.23 -2.37
CA LEU A 57 -0.65 2.67 -1.29
C LEU A 57 0.47 3.53 -1.84
N TRP A 58 0.98 4.40 -0.98
CA TRP A 58 2.09 5.28 -1.33
C TRP A 58 3.37 4.73 -0.71
N VAL A 59 4.44 4.69 -1.50
CA VAL A 59 5.73 4.16 -1.06
C VAL A 59 6.82 5.14 -1.48
N LEU A 60 7.81 5.33 -0.60
CA LEU A 60 8.94 6.20 -0.92
C LEU A 60 9.66 5.67 -2.16
N LYS A 61 9.95 6.56 -3.10
CA LYS A 61 10.59 6.19 -4.36
C LYS A 61 11.90 5.46 -4.14
N ASP A 62 12.68 5.88 -3.14
CA ASP A 62 14.00 5.32 -2.87
C ASP A 62 13.95 4.05 -2.02
N ASN A 63 12.77 3.66 -1.53
CA ASN A 63 12.63 2.43 -0.77
C ASN A 63 12.45 1.25 -1.74
N THR A 64 13.56 0.83 -2.35
CA THR A 64 13.53 -0.21 -3.38
C THR A 64 13.08 -1.56 -2.84
N ALA A 65 13.40 -1.86 -1.57
CA ALA A 65 12.98 -3.11 -0.93
C ALA A 65 11.46 -3.17 -0.78
N ALA A 66 10.84 -2.09 -0.32
CA ALA A 66 9.38 -2.02 -0.19
C ALA A 66 8.71 -2.08 -1.57
N ARG A 67 9.25 -1.37 -2.55
CA ARG A 67 8.71 -1.39 -3.90
C ARG A 67 8.74 -2.79 -4.50
N ALA A 68 9.83 -3.52 -4.31
CA ALA A 68 9.94 -4.90 -4.76
C ALA A 68 8.94 -5.81 -4.04
N PHE A 69 8.79 -5.62 -2.74
CA PHE A 69 7.84 -6.39 -1.93
C PHE A 69 6.40 -6.21 -2.43
N TYR A 70 5.96 -4.96 -2.60
CA TYR A 70 4.61 -4.70 -3.09
C TYR A 70 4.43 -5.18 -4.54
N GLY A 71 5.47 -5.07 -5.37
CA GLY A 71 5.43 -5.60 -6.73
C GLY A 71 5.17 -7.10 -6.76
N GLN A 72 5.78 -7.84 -5.86
CA GLN A 72 5.56 -9.29 -5.76
C GLN A 72 4.13 -9.64 -5.34
N LEU A 73 3.46 -8.71 -4.65
CA LEU A 73 2.07 -8.89 -4.22
C LEU A 73 1.06 -8.38 -5.24
N GLY A 74 1.50 -8.01 -6.43
CA GLY A 74 0.61 -7.61 -7.51
C GLY A 74 0.33 -6.12 -7.58
N PHE A 75 1.05 -5.30 -6.83
CA PHE A 75 0.92 -3.84 -6.93
C PHE A 75 1.79 -3.33 -8.08
N GLY A 76 1.23 -2.44 -8.90
CA GLY A 76 1.94 -1.80 -10.00
C GLY A 76 1.90 -0.29 -9.87
N HIS A 77 2.95 0.39 -10.32
CA HIS A 77 3.00 1.85 -10.32
C HIS A 77 2.02 2.40 -11.35
N ASP A 78 1.19 3.36 -10.94
CA ASP A 78 0.17 3.93 -11.84
C ASP A 78 0.58 5.26 -12.48
N GLY A 79 1.82 5.67 -12.32
CA GLY A 79 2.34 6.92 -12.87
C GLY A 79 2.21 8.12 -11.92
N SER A 80 1.51 7.98 -10.80
CA SER A 80 1.34 9.08 -9.85
C SER A 80 2.53 9.16 -8.90
N ALA A 81 2.95 10.39 -8.63
CA ALA A 81 4.01 10.66 -7.67
C ALA A 81 3.67 11.96 -6.93
N LYS A 82 4.16 12.09 -5.71
CA LYS A 82 4.00 13.33 -4.95
C LYS A 82 5.24 13.58 -4.11
N GLN A 83 5.50 14.85 -3.82
CA GLN A 83 6.55 15.24 -2.91
C GLN A 83 5.97 15.39 -1.52
N ILE A 84 6.66 14.81 -0.54
CA ILE A 84 6.34 14.98 0.88
C ILE A 84 7.55 15.54 1.58
N GLU A 85 7.36 15.99 2.80
CA GLU A 85 8.44 16.54 3.62
C GLU A 85 8.48 15.83 4.95
N ILE A 86 9.65 15.29 5.30
CA ILE A 86 9.86 14.61 6.57
C ILE A 86 11.05 15.26 7.24
N GLY A 87 10.82 15.90 8.40
CA GLY A 87 11.87 16.60 9.12
C GLY A 87 12.55 17.70 8.30
N GLY A 88 11.81 18.39 7.44
CA GLY A 88 12.33 19.42 6.56
C GLY A 88 13.00 18.90 5.29
N THR A 89 13.07 17.60 5.09
CA THR A 89 13.70 17.01 3.90
C THR A 89 12.63 16.62 2.89
N PRO A 90 12.69 17.12 1.64
CA PRO A 90 11.74 16.72 0.62
C PRO A 90 12.04 15.30 0.12
N LEU A 91 11.00 14.50 0.02
CA LEU A 91 11.08 13.12 -0.44
C LEU A 91 9.98 12.87 -1.46
N MET A 92 10.21 11.94 -2.38
CA MET A 92 9.22 11.57 -3.38
C MET A 92 8.57 10.25 -2.99
N GLU A 93 7.23 10.21 -3.11
CA GLU A 93 6.47 8.97 -3.00
C GLU A 93 5.89 8.60 -4.34
N MET A 94 5.74 7.31 -4.58
CA MET A 94 5.09 6.75 -5.76
C MET A 94 3.85 6.00 -5.32
N ARG A 95 2.79 6.10 -6.12
CA ARG A 95 1.55 5.36 -5.84
C ARG A 95 1.57 4.03 -6.58
N VAL A 96 1.29 2.96 -5.86
CA VAL A 96 1.15 1.63 -6.43
C VAL A 96 -0.28 1.12 -6.19
N VAL A 97 -0.78 0.32 -7.12
CA VAL A 97 -2.18 -0.05 -7.22
C VAL A 97 -2.31 -1.55 -7.42
N ARG A 98 -3.26 -2.16 -6.72
CA ARG A 98 -3.63 -3.56 -6.94
C ARG A 98 -5.14 -3.65 -7.13
N GLU A 99 -5.57 -4.38 -8.15
CA GLU A 99 -6.98 -4.67 -8.33
C GLU A 99 -7.42 -5.76 -7.38
N LEU A 100 -8.64 -5.61 -6.84
CA LEU A 100 -9.22 -6.55 -5.88
C LEU A 100 -10.22 -7.49 -6.51
N VAL A 101 -10.45 -7.36 -7.81
CA VAL A 101 -11.40 -8.22 -8.53
C VAL A 101 -10.87 -9.64 -8.65
N VAL A 102 -11.78 -10.56 -8.65
CA VAL A 102 -11.50 -11.98 -8.80
C VAL A 102 -11.32 -12.31 -10.25
#